data_1afa9e3841d11ae0c568328f70053cce
#
_entry.id   1afa9e3841d11ae0c568328f70053cce
#
_cell.length_a   1.000
_cell.length_b   1.000
_cell.length_c   1.000
_cell.angle_alpha   90.00
_cell.angle_beta   90.00
_cell.angle_gamma   90.00
#
_symmetry.space_group_name_H-M   'P 1'
#
loop_
_entity.id
_entity.type
_entity.pdbx_description
1 polymer ?
#
loop_
_entity_poly.entity_id
_entity_poly.type
_entity_poly.pdbx_seq_one_letter_code
_entity_poly.pdbx_strand_id
1 'polypeptide(L)'
;MLSLLGLIFFQFLWIKGERDNKDKVVEENIIGAMKDAAEILTQDKSTIIPLAKKNDLLFPGDKLQMQYFKPSVIQRFSRDEMNQIIRRAFDKNNLQNFPFEFAVSSTSITGDQVLSDNYYKLYSDSANNLNHVFPLIQPSGSSFENLVGEELLSVIVPHQKTIIWKEMIWFIIGAILFTFIITTAFFITIRTLLKQKKLSEIKSDFINNMTHEFKTPLATISLAVDALKNEKVAADKEKTGYFTGIIKEENKRMNKQVETILQAALLDKQEVQLNLKLLSAHDLIVSALNNINLQVEEKQGSLDVHLDADRDMIMADEVHFTNLINNLLDNAVKYSKENLHINLSTQNLGNQLKIKIEDNGIGMNKETLNRIFEKFYRAHTGNIHNVKGFGLGLSYVKTMVNAHQGHIKAESVLGKGSTFIITIPLAK
;
A
#
# COMPACT_ATOMS: atom_id res chain seq x y z
N MET A 1 1.62 3.98 13.91
CA MET A 1 2.64 2.92 14.08
C MET A 1 2.39 2.02 15.29
N LEU A 2 2.23 2.54 16.51
CA LEU A 2 1.96 1.75 17.72
C LEU A 2 0.73 0.82 17.57
N SER A 3 -0.36 1.28 16.99
CA SER A 3 -1.58 0.49 16.76
C SER A 3 -1.36 -0.69 15.81
N LEU A 4 -0.52 -0.53 14.78
CA LEU A 4 -0.18 -1.59 13.83
C LEU A 4 0.70 -2.67 14.50
N LEU A 5 1.67 -2.25 15.31
CA LEU A 5 2.48 -3.18 16.11
C LEU A 5 1.61 -3.95 17.12
N GLY A 6 0.64 -3.25 17.75
CA GLY A 6 -0.33 -3.90 18.64
C GLY A 6 -1.19 -4.94 17.94
N LEU A 7 -1.62 -4.67 16.70
CA LEU A 7 -2.42 -5.60 15.90
C LEU A 7 -1.61 -6.86 15.52
N ILE A 8 -0.35 -6.70 15.09
CA ILE A 8 0.54 -7.83 14.77
C ILE A 8 0.80 -8.67 16.02
N PHE A 9 1.05 -8.02 17.16
CA PHE A 9 1.25 -8.69 18.44
C PHE A 9 -0.01 -9.49 18.86
N PHE A 10 -1.18 -8.90 18.73
CA PHE A 10 -2.45 -9.57 19.02
C PHE A 10 -2.69 -10.78 18.10
N GLN A 11 -2.39 -10.66 16.81
CA GLN A 11 -2.50 -11.78 15.87
C GLN A 11 -1.54 -12.93 16.23
N PHE A 12 -0.31 -12.60 16.63
CA PHE A 12 0.65 -13.60 17.09
C PHE A 12 0.13 -14.35 18.33
N LEU A 13 -0.42 -13.62 19.31
CA LEU A 13 -1.02 -14.24 20.49
C LEU A 13 -2.22 -15.11 20.15
N TRP A 14 -3.06 -14.65 19.22
CA TRP A 14 -4.23 -15.39 18.77
C TRP A 14 -3.84 -16.71 18.06
N ILE A 15 -2.88 -16.68 17.12
CA ILE A 15 -2.38 -17.88 16.43
C ILE A 15 -1.76 -18.85 17.42
N LYS A 16 -1.00 -18.36 18.41
CA LYS A 16 -0.44 -19.18 19.48
C LYS A 16 -1.55 -19.85 20.30
N GLY A 17 -2.55 -19.09 20.72
CA GLY A 17 -3.69 -19.59 21.48
C GLY A 17 -4.50 -20.63 20.71
N GLU A 18 -4.73 -20.41 19.41
CA GLU A 18 -5.45 -21.36 18.55
C GLU A 18 -4.68 -22.68 18.38
N ARG A 19 -3.34 -22.60 18.24
CA ARG A 19 -2.49 -23.80 18.21
C ARG A 19 -2.61 -24.60 19.52
N ASP A 20 -2.46 -23.92 20.65
CA ASP A 20 -2.50 -24.58 21.97
C ASP A 20 -3.88 -25.19 22.26
N ASN A 21 -4.94 -24.57 21.75
CA ASN A 21 -6.31 -25.11 21.83
C ASN A 21 -6.48 -26.34 20.93
N LYS A 22 -5.99 -26.32 19.70
CA LYS A 22 -6.02 -27.48 18.81
C LYS A 22 -5.21 -28.65 19.34
N ASP A 23 -4.03 -28.39 19.91
CA ASP A 23 -3.23 -29.44 20.56
C ASP A 23 -4.05 -30.17 21.65
N LYS A 24 -4.75 -29.43 22.51
CA LYS A 24 -5.62 -30.00 23.56
C LYS A 24 -6.78 -30.81 23.00
N VAL A 25 -7.48 -30.29 21.99
CA VAL A 25 -8.62 -30.96 21.36
C VAL A 25 -8.17 -32.27 20.70
N VAL A 26 -7.00 -32.29 20.04
CA VAL A 26 -6.45 -33.52 19.45
C VAL A 26 -6.10 -34.53 20.53
N GLU A 27 -5.49 -34.09 21.63
CA GLU A 27 -5.18 -34.97 22.78
C GLU A 27 -6.44 -35.57 23.40
N GLU A 28 -7.47 -34.78 23.64
CA GLU A 28 -8.78 -35.23 24.12
C GLU A 28 -9.42 -36.24 23.15
N ASN A 29 -9.35 -36.02 21.86
CA ASN A 29 -9.87 -36.91 20.84
C ASN A 29 -9.08 -38.24 20.80
N ILE A 30 -7.74 -38.23 20.99
CA ILE A 30 -6.93 -39.46 21.09
C ILE A 30 -7.35 -40.24 22.30
N ILE A 31 -7.48 -39.63 23.47
CA ILE A 31 -7.93 -40.31 24.70
C ILE A 31 -9.34 -40.87 24.51
N GLY A 32 -10.26 -40.11 23.89
CA GLY A 32 -11.59 -40.56 23.53
C GLY A 32 -11.58 -41.81 22.62
N ALA A 33 -10.74 -41.78 21.59
CA ALA A 33 -10.57 -42.91 20.66
C ALA A 33 -10.00 -44.17 21.37
N MET A 34 -9.01 -43.96 22.26
CA MET A 34 -8.47 -45.05 23.05
C MET A 34 -9.50 -45.67 24.00
N LYS A 35 -10.34 -44.81 24.61
CA LYS A 35 -11.45 -45.29 25.45
C LYS A 35 -12.46 -46.11 24.65
N ASP A 36 -12.91 -45.62 23.49
CA ASP A 36 -13.81 -46.37 22.60
C ASP A 36 -13.21 -47.67 22.13
N ALA A 37 -11.93 -47.69 21.76
CA ALA A 37 -11.22 -48.90 21.38
C ALA A 37 -11.10 -49.89 22.53
N ALA A 38 -10.76 -49.39 23.74
CA ALA A 38 -10.66 -50.21 24.95
C ALA A 38 -12.02 -50.86 25.30
N GLU A 39 -13.12 -50.11 25.19
CA GLU A 39 -14.46 -50.64 25.43
C GLU A 39 -14.79 -51.81 24.49
N ILE A 40 -14.49 -51.66 23.18
CA ILE A 40 -14.72 -52.74 22.19
C ILE A 40 -13.80 -53.97 22.47
N LEU A 41 -12.52 -53.71 22.79
CA LEU A 41 -11.56 -54.80 23.07
C LEU A 41 -11.87 -55.57 24.37
N THR A 42 -12.50 -54.90 25.35
CA THR A 42 -12.88 -55.51 26.64
C THR A 42 -14.27 -56.12 26.64
N GLN A 43 -15.17 -55.72 25.69
CA GLN A 43 -16.48 -56.34 25.56
C GLN A 43 -16.39 -57.81 25.26
N ASP A 44 -17.21 -58.57 25.98
CA ASP A 44 -17.26 -60.03 25.92
C ASP A 44 -17.84 -60.49 24.56
N LYS A 45 -16.97 -60.80 23.61
CA LYS A 45 -17.32 -61.79 22.59
C LYS A 45 -17.15 -63.13 23.24
N SER A 46 -18.24 -63.66 23.80
CA SER A 46 -18.29 -64.98 24.41
C SER A 46 -18.00 -66.10 23.39
N THR A 47 -16.74 -66.23 23.01
CA THR A 47 -16.25 -67.37 22.32
C THR A 47 -15.63 -68.23 23.43
N ILE A 48 -16.48 -69.04 24.06
CA ILE A 48 -16.02 -70.19 24.87
C ILE A 48 -15.21 -71.01 23.90
N ILE A 49 -13.89 -70.98 24.00
CA ILE A 49 -13.02 -71.88 23.26
C ILE A 49 -13.18 -73.24 23.98
N PRO A 50 -13.79 -74.25 23.32
CA PRO A 50 -13.83 -75.57 23.92
C PRO A 50 -12.40 -76.03 23.99
N LEU A 51 -11.85 -76.23 25.21
CA LEU A 51 -10.60 -76.91 25.44
C LEU A 51 -10.67 -78.27 24.77
N ALA A 52 -9.85 -78.43 23.71
CA ALA A 52 -9.72 -79.74 23.06
C ALA A 52 -9.43 -80.77 24.06
N LYS A 53 -10.24 -81.86 24.05
CA LYS A 53 -10.04 -83.08 24.81
C LYS A 53 -8.64 -83.63 24.52
N LYS A 54 -7.72 -83.43 25.44
CA LYS A 54 -6.48 -84.17 25.42
C LYS A 54 -6.23 -84.73 26.82
N ASN A 55 -6.46 -86.05 26.89
CA ASN A 55 -5.98 -87.07 27.84
C ASN A 55 -6.18 -86.90 29.35
N ASP A 56 -6.93 -87.83 29.83
CA ASP A 56 -7.17 -88.42 31.18
C ASP A 56 -5.95 -88.52 32.09
N LEU A 57 -5.45 -87.43 32.67
CA LEU A 57 -4.52 -87.47 33.80
C LEU A 57 -4.42 -86.15 34.56
N LEU A 58 -5.54 -85.49 34.82
CA LEU A 58 -5.59 -84.34 35.71
C LEU A 58 -6.54 -84.57 36.87
N PHE A 59 -6.08 -84.23 38.08
CA PHE A 59 -6.86 -84.40 39.33
C PHE A 59 -8.17 -83.57 39.25
N PRO A 60 -9.27 -84.06 39.93
CA PRO A 60 -10.57 -83.39 39.80
C PRO A 60 -10.63 -81.91 40.20
N GLY A 61 -9.66 -81.41 41.00
CA GLY A 61 -9.55 -80.02 41.41
C GLY A 61 -9.05 -79.07 40.30
N ASP A 62 -8.20 -79.57 39.40
CA ASP A 62 -7.57 -78.77 38.37
C ASP A 62 -8.54 -78.46 37.21
N LYS A 63 -9.54 -79.33 37.01
CA LYS A 63 -10.58 -79.11 35.97
C LYS A 63 -11.50 -77.93 36.27
N LEU A 64 -11.74 -77.60 37.54
CA LEU A 64 -12.57 -76.48 37.96
C LEU A 64 -11.85 -75.13 37.81
N GLN A 65 -10.54 -75.08 37.98
CA GLN A 65 -9.76 -73.86 37.82
C GLN A 65 -9.54 -73.46 36.34
N MET A 66 -9.40 -74.42 35.42
CA MET A 66 -9.20 -74.14 33.98
C MET A 66 -10.49 -73.76 33.26
N GLN A 67 -11.66 -74.02 33.81
CA GLN A 67 -12.95 -73.68 33.13
C GLN A 67 -13.36 -72.20 33.18
N TYR A 68 -12.65 -71.39 33.96
CA TYR A 68 -12.99 -69.95 34.18
C TYR A 68 -11.88 -69.01 33.78
N PHE A 69 -10.85 -69.48 33.04
CA PHE A 69 -9.84 -68.53 32.52
C PHE A 69 -10.38 -67.76 31.33
N LYS A 70 -10.74 -66.49 31.51
CA LYS A 70 -11.04 -65.64 30.41
C LYS A 70 -9.72 -65.39 29.65
N PRO A 71 -9.70 -65.65 28.32
CA PRO A 71 -8.50 -65.34 27.54
C PRO A 71 -8.26 -63.79 27.52
N SER A 72 -7.00 -63.41 27.65
CA SER A 72 -6.56 -62.00 27.58
C SER A 72 -6.94 -61.35 26.24
N VAL A 73 -6.99 -60.01 26.15
CA VAL A 73 -7.26 -59.30 24.90
C VAL A 73 -6.26 -59.73 23.82
N ILE A 74 -4.99 -59.92 24.20
CA ILE A 74 -3.91 -60.44 23.33
C ILE A 74 -4.20 -61.80 22.72
N GLN A 75 -4.89 -62.67 23.47
CA GLN A 75 -5.26 -63.98 22.97
C GLN A 75 -6.56 -63.99 22.14
N ARG A 76 -7.43 -63.00 22.32
CA ARG A 76 -8.74 -62.93 21.68
C ARG A 76 -8.74 -62.29 20.33
N PHE A 77 -7.83 -61.32 20.13
CA PHE A 77 -7.78 -60.51 18.91
C PHE A 77 -6.42 -60.63 18.22
N SER A 78 -6.46 -60.81 16.92
CA SER A 78 -5.27 -60.70 16.10
C SER A 78 -4.82 -59.23 16.01
N ARG A 79 -3.55 -59.04 15.64
CA ARG A 79 -2.99 -57.71 15.42
C ARG A 79 -3.81 -56.89 14.44
N ASP A 80 -4.26 -57.49 13.31
CA ASP A 80 -5.04 -56.80 12.28
C ASP A 80 -6.43 -56.39 12.77
N GLU A 81 -7.07 -57.26 13.59
CA GLU A 81 -8.36 -56.89 14.20
C GLU A 81 -8.22 -55.73 15.18
N MET A 82 -7.17 -55.75 16.02
CA MET A 82 -6.87 -54.64 16.93
C MET A 82 -6.64 -53.33 16.14
N ASN A 83 -5.86 -53.37 15.06
CA ASN A 83 -5.62 -52.23 14.20
C ASN A 83 -6.93 -51.66 13.58
N GLN A 84 -7.82 -52.52 13.11
CA GLN A 84 -9.13 -52.11 12.59
C GLN A 84 -10.03 -51.48 13.65
N ILE A 85 -10.04 -52.03 14.88
CA ILE A 85 -10.82 -51.51 15.99
C ILE A 85 -10.32 -50.10 16.35
N ILE A 86 -9.01 -49.96 16.54
CA ILE A 86 -8.39 -48.68 16.87
C ILE A 86 -8.63 -47.68 15.73
N ARG A 87 -8.49 -48.07 14.45
CA ARG A 87 -8.76 -47.21 13.29
C ARG A 87 -10.19 -46.66 13.28
N ARG A 88 -11.19 -47.53 13.49
CA ARG A 88 -12.60 -47.14 13.59
C ARG A 88 -12.85 -46.20 14.76
N ALA A 89 -12.20 -46.42 15.90
CA ALA A 89 -12.30 -45.52 17.05
C ALA A 89 -11.67 -44.12 16.75
N PHE A 90 -10.54 -44.09 16.05
CA PHE A 90 -9.92 -42.84 15.57
C PHE A 90 -10.82 -42.11 14.59
N ASP A 91 -11.40 -42.80 13.62
CA ASP A 91 -12.32 -42.24 12.64
C ASP A 91 -13.58 -41.60 13.28
N LYS A 92 -14.14 -42.30 14.29
CA LYS A 92 -15.27 -41.82 15.09
C LYS A 92 -14.96 -40.57 15.90
N ASN A 93 -13.71 -40.43 16.36
CA ASN A 93 -13.24 -39.30 17.17
C ASN A 93 -12.55 -38.20 16.35
N ASN A 94 -12.88 -38.04 15.05
CA ASN A 94 -12.38 -37.03 14.14
C ASN A 94 -10.85 -37.04 13.92
N LEU A 95 -10.24 -38.24 14.00
CA LEU A 95 -8.81 -38.44 13.80
C LEU A 95 -8.48 -39.19 12.49
N GLN A 96 -9.32 -39.03 11.42
CA GLN A 96 -9.18 -39.77 10.16
C GLN A 96 -7.79 -39.58 9.52
N ASN A 97 -7.22 -38.37 9.63
CA ASN A 97 -5.93 -38.01 9.02
C ASN A 97 -4.72 -38.30 9.91
N PHE A 98 -4.94 -38.85 11.12
CA PHE A 98 -3.84 -39.11 12.05
C PHE A 98 -3.37 -40.56 11.91
N PRO A 99 -2.10 -40.80 11.52
CA PRO A 99 -1.48 -42.10 11.60
C PRO A 99 -1.27 -42.47 13.06
N PHE A 100 -1.34 -43.73 13.36
CA PHE A 100 -1.03 -44.25 14.71
C PHE A 100 -0.28 -45.57 14.62
N GLU A 101 0.49 -45.86 15.65
CA GLU A 101 1.05 -47.16 15.95
C GLU A 101 0.62 -47.55 17.36
N PHE A 102 0.42 -48.85 17.61
CA PHE A 102 -0.10 -49.28 18.88
C PHE A 102 0.68 -50.50 19.47
N ALA A 103 0.56 -50.61 20.76
CA ALA A 103 0.99 -51.77 21.51
C ALA A 103 -0.08 -52.19 22.53
N VAL A 104 -0.37 -53.46 22.63
CA VAL A 104 -1.12 -54.03 23.75
C VAL A 104 -0.16 -54.93 24.53
N SER A 105 0.06 -54.59 25.81
CA SER A 105 0.99 -55.30 26.68
C SER A 105 0.26 -55.78 27.93
N SER A 106 0.58 -57.01 28.39
CA SER A 106 0.12 -57.55 29.65
C SER A 106 1.19 -57.40 30.70
N THR A 107 0.80 -56.97 31.90
CA THR A 107 1.69 -56.93 33.08
C THR A 107 1.84 -58.34 33.75
N SER A 108 1.30 -59.40 33.11
CA SER A 108 1.46 -60.81 33.61
C SER A 108 2.90 -61.25 33.55
N ILE A 109 3.20 -62.32 34.30
CA ILE A 109 4.53 -62.93 34.38
C ILE A 109 5.04 -63.41 33.00
N THR A 110 4.16 -63.64 32.02
CA THR A 110 4.51 -64.07 30.66
C THR A 110 4.97 -62.89 29.77
N GLY A 111 4.65 -61.65 30.16
CA GLY A 111 5.07 -60.47 29.40
C GLY A 111 4.57 -60.44 27.97
N ASP A 112 3.42 -61.08 27.68
CA ASP A 112 2.85 -61.09 26.31
C ASP A 112 2.54 -59.71 25.79
N GLN A 113 2.88 -59.48 24.54
CA GLN A 113 2.63 -58.19 23.86
C GLN A 113 2.29 -58.39 22.39
N VAL A 114 1.41 -57.54 21.89
CA VAL A 114 1.10 -57.40 20.46
C VAL A 114 1.44 -55.98 20.03
N LEU A 115 2.23 -55.82 18.98
CA LEU A 115 2.79 -54.56 18.53
C LEU A 115 2.50 -54.35 17.05
N SER A 116 2.27 -53.13 16.68
CA SER A 116 2.29 -52.70 15.27
C SER A 116 3.73 -52.59 14.74
N ASP A 117 3.92 -52.55 13.40
CA ASP A 117 5.24 -52.76 12.75
C ASP A 117 6.29 -51.73 13.17
N ASN A 118 5.90 -50.46 13.33
CA ASN A 118 6.84 -49.40 13.63
C ASN A 118 6.78 -48.89 15.06
N TYR A 119 6.03 -49.57 15.95
CA TYR A 119 5.83 -49.11 17.31
C TYR A 119 7.15 -48.86 18.06
N TYR A 120 8.07 -49.83 18.08
CA TYR A 120 9.35 -49.67 18.77
C TYR A 120 10.22 -48.53 18.21
N LYS A 121 10.20 -48.33 16.90
CA LYS A 121 10.93 -47.24 16.24
C LYS A 121 10.42 -45.87 16.69
N LEU A 122 9.11 -45.73 16.81
CA LEU A 122 8.50 -44.46 17.24
C LEU A 122 8.59 -44.25 18.75
N TYR A 123 8.51 -45.34 19.51
CA TYR A 123 8.66 -45.34 20.98
C TYR A 123 10.06 -44.88 21.41
N SER A 124 11.11 -45.27 20.66
CA SER A 124 12.48 -44.88 20.94
C SER A 124 12.73 -43.37 20.67
N ASP A 125 11.90 -42.73 19.85
CA ASP A 125 11.94 -41.25 19.56
C ASP A 125 10.86 -40.52 20.39
N SER A 126 10.95 -40.63 21.70
CA SER A 126 10.01 -40.03 22.65
C SER A 126 10.02 -38.47 22.63
N ALA A 127 11.07 -37.86 22.06
CA ALA A 127 11.17 -36.41 21.92
C ALA A 127 10.18 -35.85 20.89
N ASN A 128 9.88 -36.64 19.86
CA ASN A 128 9.02 -36.20 18.74
C ASN A 128 7.63 -36.88 18.76
N ASN A 129 7.47 -37.97 19.52
CA ASN A 129 6.26 -38.76 19.53
C ASN A 129 5.72 -38.88 20.96
N LEU A 130 4.45 -38.49 21.14
CA LEU A 130 3.78 -38.67 22.42
C LEU A 130 3.18 -40.10 22.51
N ASN A 131 3.45 -40.81 23.60
CA ASN A 131 2.86 -42.08 23.88
C ASN A 131 1.69 -41.89 24.83
N HIS A 132 0.51 -42.28 24.40
CA HIS A 132 -0.71 -42.30 25.21
C HIS A 132 -0.98 -43.72 25.69
N VAL A 133 -1.18 -43.91 27.00
CA VAL A 133 -1.41 -45.22 27.61
C VAL A 133 -2.79 -45.24 28.25
N PHE A 134 -3.57 -46.27 27.94
CA PHE A 134 -4.91 -46.46 28.48
C PHE A 134 -5.08 -47.87 29.02
N PRO A 135 -5.57 -48.08 30.26
CA PRO A 135 -5.76 -49.40 30.82
C PRO A 135 -6.97 -50.10 30.18
N LEU A 136 -6.80 -51.38 29.84
CA LEU A 136 -7.87 -52.24 29.36
C LEU A 136 -8.52 -52.92 30.57
N ILE A 137 -9.44 -52.20 31.22
CA ILE A 137 -10.14 -52.70 32.42
C ILE A 137 -11.28 -53.61 31.99
N GLN A 138 -11.23 -54.89 32.36
CA GLN A 138 -12.35 -55.80 32.14
C GLN A 138 -13.52 -55.47 33.09
N PRO A 139 -14.79 -55.55 32.62
CA PRO A 139 -15.93 -55.29 33.49
C PRO A 139 -15.91 -56.23 34.67
N SER A 140 -15.94 -55.68 35.89
CA SER A 140 -15.88 -56.42 37.14
C SER A 140 -17.15 -57.27 37.33
N GLY A 141 -16.95 -58.51 37.76
CA GLY A 141 -18.02 -59.49 38.06
C GLY A 141 -17.58 -60.90 38.34
N SER A 142 -16.24 -61.20 38.33
CA SER A 142 -15.75 -62.51 38.63
C SER A 142 -14.80 -62.52 39.85
N SER A 143 -14.92 -63.53 40.70
CA SER A 143 -14.10 -63.77 41.90
C SER A 143 -12.60 -63.96 41.61
N PHE A 144 -12.16 -63.78 40.35
CA PHE A 144 -10.78 -63.94 39.86
C PHE A 144 -10.13 -62.70 39.33
N GLU A 145 -10.68 -61.53 39.65
CA GLU A 145 -10.25 -60.17 39.17
C GLU A 145 -8.78 -59.88 39.48
N ASN A 146 -8.19 -60.52 40.48
CA ASN A 146 -6.81 -60.32 40.93
C ASN A 146 -5.79 -61.24 40.28
N LEU A 147 -6.15 -62.17 39.39
CA LEU A 147 -5.27 -63.15 38.79
C LEU A 147 -4.91 -62.87 37.32
N VAL A 148 -5.64 -61.97 36.64
CA VAL A 148 -5.32 -61.57 35.30
C VAL A 148 -4.47 -60.30 35.38
N GLY A 149 -3.27 -60.31 34.82
CA GLY A 149 -2.40 -59.10 34.76
C GLY A 149 -3.13 -57.95 34.03
N GLU A 150 -2.92 -56.80 34.53
CA GLU A 150 -3.46 -55.58 33.87
C GLU A 150 -2.94 -55.47 32.41
N GLU A 151 -3.84 -55.30 31.48
CA GLU A 151 -3.49 -55.06 30.08
C GLU A 151 -3.54 -53.57 29.79
N LEU A 152 -2.55 -53.06 29.07
CA LEU A 152 -2.41 -51.68 28.72
C LEU A 152 -2.42 -51.51 27.19
N LEU A 153 -3.28 -50.61 26.69
CA LEU A 153 -3.24 -50.16 25.32
C LEU A 153 -2.36 -48.89 25.26
N SER A 154 -1.29 -48.97 24.52
CA SER A 154 -0.39 -47.85 24.25
C SER A 154 -0.54 -47.43 22.79
N VAL A 155 -0.76 -46.15 22.53
CA VAL A 155 -0.91 -45.62 21.17
C VAL A 155 0.04 -44.42 20.99
N ILE A 156 0.81 -44.46 19.91
CA ILE A 156 1.71 -43.37 19.50
C ILE A 156 1.18 -42.75 18.23
N VAL A 157 1.01 -41.41 18.24
CA VAL A 157 0.65 -40.65 17.06
C VAL A 157 1.90 -39.95 16.55
N PRO A 158 2.50 -40.43 15.45
CA PRO A 158 3.71 -39.81 14.91
C PRO A 158 3.41 -38.43 14.30
N HIS A 159 4.36 -37.52 14.49
CA HIS A 159 4.31 -36.18 13.87
C HIS A 159 3.04 -35.37 14.16
N GLN A 160 2.38 -35.59 15.31
CA GLN A 160 1.15 -34.90 15.71
C GLN A 160 1.24 -33.36 15.49
N LYS A 161 2.33 -32.75 15.96
CA LYS A 161 2.55 -31.30 15.80
C LYS A 161 2.57 -30.86 14.33
N THR A 162 3.17 -31.65 13.44
CA THR A 162 3.23 -31.31 12.00
C THR A 162 1.87 -31.38 11.34
N ILE A 163 1.02 -32.32 11.76
CA ILE A 163 -0.35 -32.47 11.24
C ILE A 163 -1.18 -31.26 11.65
N ILE A 164 -1.11 -30.85 12.91
CA ILE A 164 -1.80 -29.67 13.44
C ILE A 164 -1.36 -28.40 12.68
N TRP A 165 -0.04 -28.22 12.42
CA TRP A 165 0.44 -27.09 11.63
C TRP A 165 -0.10 -27.09 10.20
N LYS A 166 -0.22 -28.25 9.55
CA LYS A 166 -0.82 -28.35 8.21
C LYS A 166 -2.29 -27.93 8.20
N GLU A 167 -3.05 -28.31 9.21
CA GLU A 167 -4.45 -27.90 9.32
C GLU A 167 -4.61 -26.40 9.58
N MET A 168 -3.64 -25.79 10.26
CA MET A 168 -3.65 -24.36 10.56
C MET A 168 -3.18 -23.44 9.40
N ILE A 169 -2.63 -24.01 8.32
CA ILE A 169 -1.98 -23.23 7.26
C ILE A 169 -2.92 -22.18 6.63
N TRP A 170 -4.19 -22.54 6.42
CA TRP A 170 -5.19 -21.62 5.86
C TRP A 170 -5.51 -20.44 6.79
N PHE A 171 -5.53 -20.68 8.10
CA PHE A 171 -5.69 -19.63 9.11
C PHE A 171 -4.50 -18.68 9.12
N ILE A 172 -3.29 -19.23 9.00
CA ILE A 172 -2.05 -18.42 8.94
C ILE A 172 -2.02 -17.59 7.68
N ILE A 173 -2.35 -18.17 6.52
CA ILE A 173 -2.44 -17.44 5.25
C ILE A 173 -3.48 -16.31 5.35
N GLY A 174 -4.66 -16.59 5.91
CA GLY A 174 -5.70 -15.61 6.15
C GLY A 174 -5.23 -14.46 7.05
N ALA A 175 -4.52 -14.75 8.13
CA ALA A 175 -3.97 -13.74 9.04
C ALA A 175 -2.91 -12.87 8.36
N ILE A 176 -2.02 -13.46 7.56
CA ILE A 176 -1.00 -12.72 6.79
C ILE A 176 -1.68 -11.79 5.75
N LEU A 177 -2.66 -12.31 5.00
CA LEU A 177 -3.40 -11.52 4.02
C LEU A 177 -4.13 -10.34 4.67
N PHE A 178 -4.80 -10.58 5.80
CA PHE A 178 -5.49 -9.54 6.56
C PHE A 178 -4.52 -8.45 7.04
N THR A 179 -3.36 -8.84 7.59
CA THR A 179 -2.32 -7.89 7.99
C THR A 179 -1.82 -7.06 6.81
N PHE A 180 -1.61 -7.69 5.66
CA PHE A 180 -1.17 -7.01 4.44
C PHE A 180 -2.20 -5.98 3.96
N ILE A 181 -3.49 -6.32 3.95
CA ILE A 181 -4.57 -5.39 3.57
C ILE A 181 -4.60 -4.18 4.49
N ILE A 182 -4.57 -4.39 5.81
CA ILE A 182 -4.61 -3.29 6.79
C ILE A 182 -3.37 -2.39 6.66
N THR A 183 -2.19 -2.99 6.52
CA THR A 183 -0.94 -2.23 6.37
C THR A 183 -0.95 -1.38 5.10
N THR A 184 -1.44 -1.94 4.00
CA THR A 184 -1.58 -1.22 2.73
C THR A 184 -2.58 -0.08 2.83
N ALA A 185 -3.76 -0.32 3.42
CA ALA A 185 -4.78 0.70 3.65
C ALA A 185 -4.25 1.84 4.52
N PHE A 186 -3.54 1.51 5.60
CA PHE A 186 -2.90 2.49 6.48
C PHE A 186 -1.86 3.34 5.75
N PHE A 187 -1.01 2.71 4.94
CA PHE A 187 -0.01 3.42 4.14
C PHE A 187 -0.64 4.39 3.13
N ILE A 188 -1.69 3.94 2.41
CA ILE A 188 -2.43 4.78 1.47
C ILE A 188 -3.07 5.97 2.20
N THR A 189 -3.69 5.73 3.36
CA THR A 189 -4.34 6.77 4.17
C THR A 189 -3.33 7.82 4.63
N ILE A 190 -2.20 7.42 5.20
CA ILE A 190 -1.13 8.35 5.62
C ILE A 190 -0.63 9.17 4.43
N ARG A 191 -0.34 8.52 3.31
CA ARG A 191 0.13 9.22 2.10
C ARG A 191 -0.89 10.24 1.61
N THR A 192 -2.17 9.91 1.64
CA THR A 192 -3.26 10.80 1.22
C THR A 192 -3.39 11.99 2.17
N LEU A 193 -3.35 11.75 3.49
CA LEU A 193 -3.39 12.83 4.50
C LEU A 193 -2.22 13.81 4.36
N LEU A 194 -1.00 13.30 4.17
CA LEU A 194 0.17 14.14 3.95
C LEU A 194 0.05 14.98 2.67
N LYS A 195 -0.49 14.39 1.59
CA LYS A 195 -0.77 15.12 0.34
C LYS A 195 -1.84 16.20 0.53
N GLN A 196 -2.92 15.89 1.25
CA GLN A 196 -3.97 16.85 1.55
C GLN A 196 -3.47 17.99 2.43
N LYS A 197 -2.68 17.70 3.49
CA LYS A 197 -2.05 18.72 4.33
C LYS A 197 -1.20 19.67 3.51
N LYS A 198 -0.32 19.14 2.67
CA LYS A 198 0.55 19.95 1.79
C LYS A 198 -0.27 20.83 0.82
N LEU A 199 -1.35 20.28 0.26
CA LEU A 199 -2.24 21.05 -0.62
C LEU A 199 -2.96 22.17 0.13
N SER A 200 -3.39 21.91 1.38
CA SER A 200 -4.02 22.91 2.24
C SER A 200 -3.05 24.05 2.60
N GLU A 201 -1.79 23.73 2.93
CA GLU A 201 -0.75 24.73 3.19
C GLU A 201 -0.51 25.60 1.97
N ILE A 202 -0.34 25.02 0.77
CA ILE A 202 -0.17 25.75 -0.50
C ILE A 202 -1.36 26.66 -0.77
N LYS A 203 -2.61 26.17 -0.52
CA LYS A 203 -3.83 26.97 -0.69
C LYS A 203 -3.90 28.13 0.29
N SER A 204 -3.49 27.94 1.53
CA SER A 204 -3.43 29.00 2.54
C SER A 204 -2.41 30.08 2.14
N ASP A 205 -1.21 29.67 1.73
CA ASP A 205 -0.17 30.58 1.25
C ASP A 205 -0.62 31.37 0.02
N PHE A 206 -1.36 30.74 -0.89
CA PHE A 206 -1.97 31.41 -2.05
C PHE A 206 -2.96 32.51 -1.61
N ILE A 207 -3.88 32.19 -0.68
CA ILE A 207 -4.87 33.17 -0.18
C ILE A 207 -4.16 34.35 0.51
N ASN A 208 -3.15 34.08 1.33
CA ASN A 208 -2.37 35.10 2.00
C ASN A 208 -1.65 36.02 0.97
N ASN A 209 -1.01 35.42 -0.03
CA ASN A 209 -0.33 36.17 -1.10
C ASN A 209 -1.32 36.98 -1.91
N MET A 210 -2.50 36.45 -2.25
CA MET A 210 -3.57 37.21 -2.93
C MET A 210 -3.97 38.45 -2.13
N THR A 211 -4.20 38.25 -0.82
CA THR A 211 -4.59 39.33 0.08
C THR A 211 -3.54 40.47 0.05
N HIS A 212 -2.26 40.10 0.13
CA HIS A 212 -1.17 41.06 0.05
C HIS A 212 -1.06 41.76 -1.31
N GLU A 213 -1.17 40.97 -2.40
CA GLU A 213 -1.09 41.55 -3.77
C GLU A 213 -2.26 42.49 -4.13
N PHE A 214 -3.45 42.28 -3.53
CA PHE A 214 -4.58 43.20 -3.68
C PHE A 214 -4.50 44.40 -2.74
N LYS A 215 -3.94 44.26 -1.54
CA LYS A 215 -3.87 45.34 -0.56
C LYS A 215 -3.02 46.51 -1.07
N THR A 216 -1.92 46.22 -1.75
CA THR A 216 -1.00 47.26 -2.27
C THR A 216 -1.67 48.18 -3.30
N PRO A 217 -2.26 47.69 -4.42
CA PRO A 217 -2.93 48.57 -5.39
C PRO A 217 -4.13 49.30 -4.79
N LEU A 218 -4.89 48.65 -3.90
CA LEU A 218 -6.01 49.30 -3.20
C LEU A 218 -5.54 50.46 -2.33
N ALA A 219 -4.43 50.31 -1.62
CA ALA A 219 -3.85 51.42 -0.84
C ALA A 219 -3.35 52.56 -1.74
N THR A 220 -2.72 52.25 -2.88
CA THR A 220 -2.27 53.24 -3.85
C THR A 220 -3.44 54.02 -4.45
N ILE A 221 -4.51 53.31 -4.84
CA ILE A 221 -5.74 53.95 -5.32
C ILE A 221 -6.35 54.84 -4.24
N SER A 222 -6.45 54.39 -2.99
CA SER A 222 -6.99 55.17 -1.88
C SER A 222 -6.18 56.45 -1.66
N LEU A 223 -4.85 56.37 -1.67
CA LEU A 223 -3.99 57.52 -1.52
C LEU A 223 -4.15 58.52 -2.70
N ALA A 224 -4.27 58.04 -3.94
CA ALA A 224 -4.50 58.87 -5.10
C ALA A 224 -5.87 59.56 -5.04
N VAL A 225 -6.91 58.86 -4.59
CA VAL A 225 -8.26 59.43 -4.36
C VAL A 225 -8.24 60.49 -3.27
N ASP A 226 -7.53 60.23 -2.15
CA ASP A 226 -7.42 61.21 -1.07
C ASP A 226 -6.61 62.46 -1.49
N ALA A 227 -5.59 62.29 -2.33
CA ALA A 227 -4.87 63.40 -2.93
C ALA A 227 -5.78 64.28 -3.83
N LEU A 228 -6.65 63.66 -4.63
CA LEU A 228 -7.63 64.34 -5.48
C LEU A 228 -8.70 65.09 -4.71
N LYS A 229 -9.00 64.75 -3.46
CA LYS A 229 -9.91 65.52 -2.57
C LYS A 229 -9.33 66.84 -2.10
N ASN A 230 -8.00 67.02 -2.19
CA ASN A 230 -7.36 68.26 -1.81
C ASN A 230 -7.64 69.34 -2.86
N GLU A 231 -8.22 70.48 -2.47
CA GLU A 231 -8.62 71.60 -3.37
C GLU A 231 -7.46 72.07 -4.22
N LYS A 232 -6.22 72.14 -3.68
CA LYS A 232 -5.04 72.60 -4.43
C LYS A 232 -4.62 71.60 -5.53
N VAL A 233 -4.87 70.29 -5.31
CA VAL A 233 -4.60 69.25 -6.31
C VAL A 233 -5.72 69.18 -7.33
N ALA A 234 -6.97 69.27 -6.88
CA ALA A 234 -8.15 69.32 -7.77
C ALA A 234 -8.17 70.53 -8.75
N ALA A 235 -7.63 71.64 -8.30
CA ALA A 235 -7.49 72.87 -9.15
C ALA A 235 -6.32 72.79 -10.16
N ASP A 236 -5.37 71.84 -9.95
CA ASP A 236 -4.19 71.62 -10.79
C ASP A 236 -4.47 70.56 -11.82
N LYS A 237 -4.63 70.87 -13.07
CA LYS A 237 -4.97 69.92 -14.14
C LYS A 237 -3.90 68.86 -14.37
N GLU A 238 -2.62 69.19 -14.20
CA GLU A 238 -1.50 68.25 -14.35
C GLU A 238 -1.47 67.23 -13.24
N LYS A 239 -1.60 67.65 -11.98
CA LYS A 239 -1.69 66.77 -10.82
C LYS A 239 -2.93 65.90 -10.85
N THR A 240 -4.07 66.44 -11.26
CA THR A 240 -5.29 65.63 -11.43
C THR A 240 -5.09 64.56 -12.49
N GLY A 241 -4.45 64.90 -13.63
CA GLY A 241 -4.07 63.93 -14.66
C GLY A 241 -3.13 62.84 -14.15
N TYR A 242 -2.12 63.21 -13.34
CA TYR A 242 -1.19 62.28 -12.72
C TYR A 242 -1.88 61.25 -11.78
N PHE A 243 -2.69 61.72 -10.82
CA PHE A 243 -3.37 60.83 -9.88
C PHE A 243 -4.45 59.97 -10.54
N THR A 244 -5.18 60.49 -11.53
CA THR A 244 -6.13 59.69 -12.31
C THR A 244 -5.42 58.66 -13.18
N GLY A 245 -4.22 58.95 -13.67
CA GLY A 245 -3.33 57.98 -14.32
C GLY A 245 -2.94 56.83 -13.42
N ILE A 246 -2.53 57.10 -12.18
CA ILE A 246 -2.20 56.09 -11.17
C ILE A 246 -3.42 55.17 -10.91
N ILE A 247 -4.61 55.75 -10.70
CA ILE A 247 -5.83 54.99 -10.47
C ILE A 247 -6.13 54.06 -11.66
N LYS A 248 -6.00 54.59 -12.89
CA LYS A 248 -6.24 53.79 -14.10
C LYS A 248 -5.25 52.67 -14.29
N GLU A 249 -3.98 52.89 -13.99
CA GLU A 249 -2.94 51.87 -14.06
C GLU A 249 -3.15 50.75 -13.02
N GLU A 250 -3.41 51.10 -11.77
CA GLU A 250 -3.65 50.10 -10.72
C GLU A 250 -4.96 49.31 -10.96
N ASN A 251 -6.00 49.96 -11.50
CA ASN A 251 -7.23 49.25 -11.91
C ASN A 251 -6.94 48.23 -13.03
N LYS A 252 -6.20 48.62 -14.09
CA LYS A 252 -5.79 47.73 -15.18
C LYS A 252 -5.00 46.52 -14.64
N ARG A 253 -4.09 46.80 -13.70
CA ARG A 253 -3.29 45.77 -13.04
C ARG A 253 -4.15 44.80 -12.23
N MET A 254 -5.11 45.30 -11.44
CA MET A 254 -6.04 44.48 -10.66
C MET A 254 -6.91 43.60 -11.57
N ASN A 255 -7.43 44.14 -12.67
CA ASN A 255 -8.20 43.37 -13.64
C ASN A 255 -7.38 42.21 -14.23
N LYS A 256 -6.12 42.45 -14.64
CA LYS A 256 -5.21 41.37 -15.11
C LYS A 256 -5.00 40.29 -14.04
N GLN A 257 -4.90 40.68 -12.76
CA GLN A 257 -4.77 39.74 -11.67
C GLN A 257 -6.02 38.85 -11.48
N VAL A 258 -7.22 39.49 -11.53
CA VAL A 258 -8.51 38.79 -11.45
C VAL A 258 -8.67 37.81 -12.61
N GLU A 259 -8.35 38.24 -13.85
CA GLU A 259 -8.39 37.35 -15.03
C GLU A 259 -7.46 36.11 -14.85
N THR A 260 -6.24 36.34 -14.35
CA THR A 260 -5.30 35.24 -14.09
C THR A 260 -5.85 34.24 -13.08
N ILE A 261 -6.54 34.72 -12.03
CA ILE A 261 -7.16 33.85 -11.02
C ILE A 261 -8.35 33.07 -11.59
N LEU A 262 -9.21 33.77 -12.38
CA LEU A 262 -10.36 33.13 -13.03
C LEU A 262 -9.93 32.08 -14.04
N GLN A 263 -8.91 32.33 -14.85
CA GLN A 263 -8.33 31.34 -15.76
C GLN A 263 -7.83 30.10 -15.00
N ALA A 264 -7.14 30.30 -13.88
CA ALA A 264 -6.66 29.19 -13.08
C ALA A 264 -7.79 28.37 -12.44
N ALA A 265 -8.90 29.03 -12.03
CA ALA A 265 -10.08 28.36 -11.48
C ALA A 265 -10.85 27.56 -12.55
N LEU A 266 -10.94 28.06 -13.77
CA LEU A 266 -11.55 27.34 -14.91
C LEU A 266 -10.77 26.09 -15.29
N LEU A 267 -9.43 26.14 -15.17
CA LEU A 267 -8.55 25.00 -15.42
C LEU A 267 -8.76 23.83 -14.41
N ASP A 268 -9.35 24.09 -13.25
CA ASP A 268 -9.66 23.05 -12.25
C ASP A 268 -10.82 22.15 -12.66
N LYS A 269 -11.74 22.65 -13.50
CA LYS A 269 -12.92 21.90 -13.96
C LYS A 269 -12.68 20.96 -15.15
N GLN A 270 -11.43 20.77 -15.58
CA GLN A 270 -11.00 19.85 -16.65
C GLN A 270 -11.59 20.08 -18.06
N GLU A 271 -12.32 21.15 -18.30
CA GLU A 271 -12.91 21.45 -19.61
C GLU A 271 -12.33 22.72 -20.21
N VAL A 272 -11.06 22.68 -20.60
CA VAL A 272 -10.55 23.74 -21.48
C VAL A 272 -11.00 23.41 -22.89
N GLN A 273 -12.08 24.06 -23.33
CA GLN A 273 -12.48 23.99 -24.74
C GLN A 273 -11.58 24.95 -25.53
N LEU A 274 -10.60 24.37 -26.25
CA LEU A 274 -9.74 25.17 -27.14
C LEU A 274 -10.46 25.43 -28.49
N ASN A 275 -10.37 26.63 -28.98
CA ASN A 275 -10.76 27.00 -30.35
C ASN A 275 -9.53 26.76 -31.26
N LEU A 276 -9.25 25.47 -31.57
CA LEU A 276 -8.08 25.11 -32.37
C LEU A 276 -8.23 25.53 -33.82
N LYS A 277 -7.25 26.29 -34.30
CA LYS A 277 -7.13 26.74 -35.71
C LYS A 277 -5.74 26.35 -36.23
N LEU A 278 -5.62 26.25 -37.55
CA LEU A 278 -4.33 26.07 -38.21
C LEU A 278 -3.60 27.41 -38.21
N LEU A 279 -2.51 27.53 -37.46
CA LEU A 279 -1.79 28.81 -37.24
C LEU A 279 -0.27 28.56 -37.34
N SER A 280 0.45 29.59 -37.75
CA SER A 280 1.91 29.66 -37.69
C SER A 280 2.36 29.86 -36.23
N ALA A 281 3.13 28.96 -35.70
CA ALA A 281 3.72 29.10 -34.37
C ALA A 281 4.71 30.27 -34.32
N HIS A 282 5.43 30.53 -35.40
CA HIS A 282 6.36 31.66 -35.50
C HIS A 282 5.62 33.00 -35.38
N ASP A 283 4.46 33.20 -36.03
CA ASP A 283 3.67 34.39 -35.90
C ASP A 283 3.17 34.63 -34.47
N LEU A 284 2.73 33.55 -33.79
CA LEU A 284 2.30 33.61 -32.39
C LEU A 284 3.46 33.96 -31.44
N ILE A 285 4.65 33.40 -31.70
CA ILE A 285 5.87 33.70 -30.95
C ILE A 285 6.26 35.16 -31.16
N VAL A 286 6.29 35.66 -32.41
CA VAL A 286 6.61 37.03 -32.70
C VAL A 286 5.63 38.02 -32.03
N SER A 287 4.34 37.67 -32.02
CA SER A 287 3.33 38.45 -31.28
C SER A 287 3.63 38.52 -29.78
N ALA A 288 4.05 37.41 -29.16
CA ALA A 288 4.44 37.37 -27.76
C ALA A 288 5.73 38.17 -27.49
N LEU A 289 6.70 38.11 -28.38
CA LEU A 289 7.97 38.82 -28.27
C LEU A 289 7.76 40.34 -28.30
N ASN A 290 6.85 40.86 -29.16
CA ASN A 290 6.51 42.24 -29.20
C ASN A 290 5.98 42.80 -27.88
N ASN A 291 5.30 41.96 -27.08
CA ASN A 291 4.78 42.35 -25.76
C ASN A 291 5.87 42.47 -24.69
N ILE A 292 7.03 41.83 -24.87
CA ILE A 292 8.07 41.79 -23.85
C ILE A 292 9.27 42.68 -24.16
N ASN A 293 9.48 43.09 -25.43
CA ASN A 293 10.62 43.86 -25.86
C ASN A 293 10.90 45.09 -24.99
N LEU A 294 9.86 45.91 -24.70
CA LEU A 294 9.98 47.07 -23.86
C LEU A 294 10.51 46.75 -22.45
N GLN A 295 10.06 45.64 -21.85
CA GLN A 295 10.49 45.23 -20.53
C GLN A 295 11.93 44.71 -20.53
N VAL A 296 12.38 44.09 -21.64
CA VAL A 296 13.76 43.65 -21.83
C VAL A 296 14.67 44.87 -21.95
N GLU A 297 14.27 45.90 -22.75
CA GLU A 297 14.99 47.15 -22.91
C GLU A 297 15.11 47.94 -21.59
N GLU A 298 14.01 48.03 -20.81
CA GLU A 298 14.03 48.67 -19.48
C GLU A 298 15.04 48.04 -18.53
N LYS A 299 15.28 46.73 -18.67
CA LYS A 299 16.29 45.98 -17.90
C LYS A 299 17.67 45.98 -18.56
N GLN A 300 17.90 46.69 -19.63
CA GLN A 300 19.12 46.69 -20.41
C GLN A 300 19.53 45.27 -20.85
N GLY A 301 18.52 44.42 -21.11
CA GLY A 301 18.71 43.03 -21.49
C GLY A 301 18.86 42.81 -22.99
N SER A 302 19.19 41.57 -23.38
CA SER A 302 19.23 41.12 -24.77
C SER A 302 18.27 39.98 -25.01
N LEU A 303 17.71 39.94 -26.21
CA LEU A 303 16.78 38.93 -26.68
C LEU A 303 17.28 38.36 -28.01
N ASP A 304 17.75 37.13 -28.00
CA ASP A 304 18.20 36.41 -29.19
C ASP A 304 17.10 35.48 -29.67
N VAL A 305 16.72 35.57 -30.92
CA VAL A 305 15.59 34.84 -31.50
C VAL A 305 16.04 34.09 -32.75
N HIS A 306 15.92 32.78 -32.72
CA HIS A 306 16.29 31.83 -33.78
C HIS A 306 15.08 30.96 -34.16
N LEU A 307 14.30 31.40 -35.16
CA LEU A 307 13.11 30.66 -35.64
C LEU A 307 13.50 29.75 -36.79
N ASP A 308 14.32 28.72 -36.48
CA ASP A 308 14.98 27.85 -37.47
C ASP A 308 14.13 26.61 -37.87
N ALA A 309 12.89 26.50 -37.41
CA ALA A 309 12.00 25.40 -37.80
C ALA A 309 11.44 25.65 -39.21
N ASP A 310 11.74 24.77 -40.18
CA ASP A 310 11.20 24.86 -41.55
C ASP A 310 9.68 24.68 -41.61
N ARG A 311 9.10 23.92 -40.67
CA ARG A 311 7.68 23.68 -40.53
C ARG A 311 7.20 24.16 -39.17
N ASP A 312 6.31 25.15 -39.17
CA ASP A 312 5.82 25.80 -37.95
C ASP A 312 4.28 25.82 -37.81
N MET A 313 3.58 25.21 -38.78
CA MET A 313 2.12 25.15 -38.76
C MET A 313 1.64 24.16 -37.72
N ILE A 314 0.82 24.62 -36.77
CA ILE A 314 0.26 23.83 -35.66
C ILE A 314 -1.25 24.05 -35.55
N MET A 315 -1.95 23.05 -34.93
CA MET A 315 -3.33 23.25 -34.52
C MET A 315 -3.34 23.88 -33.12
N ALA A 316 -3.61 25.19 -33.06
CA ALA A 316 -3.53 25.94 -31.81
C ALA A 316 -4.71 26.88 -31.58
N ASP A 317 -4.97 27.20 -30.33
CA ASP A 317 -5.78 28.32 -29.91
C ASP A 317 -4.87 29.55 -29.78
N GLU A 318 -5.14 30.55 -30.60
CA GLU A 318 -4.31 31.76 -30.71
C GLU A 318 -4.08 32.47 -29.38
N VAL A 319 -5.15 32.67 -28.61
CA VAL A 319 -5.10 33.37 -27.33
C VAL A 319 -4.34 32.57 -26.28
N HIS A 320 -4.68 31.29 -26.15
CA HIS A 320 -4.06 30.41 -25.16
C HIS A 320 -2.60 30.10 -25.47
N PHE A 321 -2.25 29.91 -26.76
CA PHE A 321 -0.88 29.68 -27.17
C PHE A 321 0.00 30.90 -26.99
N THR A 322 -0.45 32.10 -27.40
CA THR A 322 0.27 33.35 -27.16
C THR A 322 0.46 33.60 -25.66
N ASN A 323 -0.57 33.37 -24.86
CA ASN A 323 -0.48 33.52 -23.40
C ASN A 323 0.51 32.55 -22.74
N LEU A 324 0.63 31.32 -23.21
CA LEU A 324 1.62 30.37 -22.65
C LEU A 324 3.07 30.85 -22.94
N ILE A 325 3.34 31.35 -24.14
CA ILE A 325 4.66 31.91 -24.47
C ILE A 325 4.91 33.16 -23.62
N ASN A 326 3.96 34.10 -23.52
CA ASN A 326 4.06 35.27 -22.66
C ASN A 326 4.38 34.90 -21.21
N ASN A 327 3.73 33.86 -20.64
CA ASN A 327 4.02 33.45 -19.28
C ASN A 327 5.44 32.95 -19.07
N LEU A 328 6.04 32.31 -20.06
CA LEU A 328 7.44 31.85 -19.98
C LEU A 328 8.41 33.01 -20.11
N LEU A 329 8.15 33.94 -21.04
CA LEU A 329 8.94 35.16 -21.24
C LEU A 329 8.84 36.12 -20.04
N ASP A 330 7.64 36.33 -19.50
CA ASP A 330 7.42 37.10 -18.27
C ASP A 330 8.21 36.50 -17.08
N ASN A 331 8.26 35.17 -16.96
CA ASN A 331 9.07 34.52 -15.93
C ASN A 331 10.56 34.73 -16.15
N ALA A 332 11.06 34.66 -17.40
CA ALA A 332 12.46 34.92 -17.71
C ALA A 332 12.87 36.34 -17.31
N VAL A 333 12.04 37.37 -17.65
CA VAL A 333 12.27 38.75 -17.24
C VAL A 333 12.18 38.93 -15.73
N LYS A 334 11.21 38.29 -15.08
CA LYS A 334 10.91 38.44 -13.65
C LYS A 334 11.98 37.87 -12.74
N TYR A 335 12.52 36.73 -13.12
CA TYR A 335 13.54 36.03 -12.34
C TYR A 335 14.97 36.28 -12.84
N SER A 336 15.16 37.19 -13.80
CA SER A 336 16.47 37.59 -14.23
C SER A 336 17.17 38.48 -13.19
N LYS A 337 18.49 38.44 -13.25
CA LYS A 337 19.38 39.39 -12.58
C LYS A 337 19.63 40.59 -13.51
N GLU A 338 20.53 41.50 -13.10
CA GLU A 338 21.13 42.49 -14.00
C GLU A 338 21.73 41.77 -15.22
N ASN A 339 21.68 42.41 -16.40
CA ASN A 339 22.07 41.85 -17.69
C ASN A 339 21.21 40.63 -18.11
N LEU A 340 19.90 40.83 -18.17
CA LEU A 340 18.97 39.84 -18.69
C LEU A 340 19.38 39.39 -20.10
N HIS A 341 19.47 38.08 -20.28
CA HIS A 341 19.67 37.44 -21.58
C HIS A 341 18.64 36.31 -21.76
N ILE A 342 17.81 36.48 -22.82
CA ILE A 342 16.82 35.47 -23.20
C ILE A 342 17.18 34.93 -24.58
N ASN A 343 17.27 33.62 -24.75
CA ASN A 343 17.43 32.96 -26.03
C ASN A 343 16.17 32.12 -26.33
N LEU A 344 15.49 32.45 -27.44
CA LEU A 344 14.34 31.72 -27.93
C LEU A 344 14.69 31.02 -29.25
N SER A 345 14.54 29.72 -29.33
CA SER A 345 14.80 28.99 -30.56
C SER A 345 13.71 27.99 -30.90
N THR A 346 13.48 27.76 -32.18
CA THR A 346 12.57 26.73 -32.69
C THR A 346 13.31 25.75 -33.58
N GLN A 347 12.88 24.49 -33.55
CA GLN A 347 13.48 23.42 -34.33
C GLN A 347 12.44 22.32 -34.62
N ASN A 348 12.50 21.69 -35.76
CA ASN A 348 11.68 20.52 -36.03
C ASN A 348 12.34 19.25 -35.44
N LEU A 349 11.52 18.46 -34.71
CA LEU A 349 11.91 17.17 -34.18
C LEU A 349 10.93 16.11 -34.74
N GLY A 350 11.24 15.56 -35.89
CA GLY A 350 10.32 14.67 -36.62
C GLY A 350 9.01 15.39 -36.98
N ASN A 351 7.88 14.95 -36.47
CA ASN A 351 6.57 15.58 -36.68
C ASN A 351 6.13 16.50 -35.54
N GLN A 352 7.10 17.06 -34.81
CA GLN A 352 6.84 18.01 -33.72
C GLN A 352 7.66 19.28 -33.90
N LEU A 353 7.09 20.40 -33.49
CA LEU A 353 7.78 21.66 -33.32
C LEU A 353 8.33 21.70 -31.89
N LYS A 354 9.63 21.88 -31.74
CA LYS A 354 10.30 22.14 -30.47
C LYS A 354 10.55 23.63 -30.33
N ILE A 355 10.08 24.21 -29.24
CA ILE A 355 10.29 25.59 -28.84
C ILE A 355 11.14 25.58 -27.58
N LYS A 356 12.26 26.28 -27.58
CA LYS A 356 13.17 26.36 -26.43
C LYS A 356 13.29 27.83 -26.01
N ILE A 357 13.10 28.09 -24.71
CA ILE A 357 13.26 29.43 -24.11
C ILE A 357 14.26 29.26 -22.96
N GLU A 358 15.38 29.99 -23.08
CA GLU A 358 16.48 29.97 -22.09
C GLU A 358 16.63 31.35 -21.47
N ASP A 359 16.83 31.41 -20.18
CA ASP A 359 17.15 32.61 -19.41
C ASP A 359 18.44 32.42 -18.61
N ASN A 360 19.15 33.51 -18.34
CA ASN A 360 20.32 33.55 -17.47
C ASN A 360 19.98 34.00 -16.03
N GLY A 361 18.76 33.78 -15.59
CA GLY A 361 18.23 34.21 -14.31
C GLY A 361 18.84 33.46 -13.09
N ILE A 362 18.11 33.52 -11.96
CA ILE A 362 18.55 32.93 -10.70
C ILE A 362 18.60 31.39 -10.72
N GLY A 363 17.94 30.76 -11.68
CA GLY A 363 17.81 29.31 -11.75
C GLY A 363 17.06 28.69 -10.57
N MET A 364 17.04 27.34 -10.54
CA MET A 364 16.27 26.58 -9.58
C MET A 364 17.08 25.40 -9.03
N ASN A 365 16.86 25.05 -7.76
CA ASN A 365 17.34 23.80 -7.20
C ASN A 365 16.45 22.61 -7.64
N LYS A 366 16.91 21.39 -7.42
CA LYS A 366 16.21 20.16 -7.85
C LYS A 366 14.83 19.99 -7.21
N GLU A 367 14.66 20.41 -5.97
CA GLU A 367 13.36 20.32 -5.28
C GLU A 367 12.35 21.27 -5.92
N THR A 368 12.73 22.53 -6.15
CA THR A 368 11.92 23.53 -6.83
C THR A 368 11.57 23.07 -8.25
N LEU A 369 12.56 22.62 -9.02
CA LEU A 369 12.37 22.17 -10.41
C LEU A 369 11.32 21.05 -10.54
N ASN A 370 11.26 20.14 -9.60
CA ASN A 370 10.26 19.07 -9.59
C ASN A 370 8.83 19.57 -9.33
N ARG A 371 8.69 20.76 -8.79
CA ARG A 371 7.40 21.31 -8.29
C ARG A 371 6.91 22.55 -9.03
N ILE A 372 7.71 23.14 -9.92
CA ILE A 372 7.37 24.42 -10.57
C ILE A 372 6.05 24.41 -11.36
N PHE A 373 5.60 23.24 -11.77
CA PHE A 373 4.33 23.05 -12.47
C PHE A 373 3.14 22.74 -11.54
N GLU A 374 3.39 22.61 -10.21
CA GLU A 374 2.31 22.49 -9.23
C GLU A 374 1.57 23.82 -9.12
N LYS A 375 0.23 23.79 -9.07
CA LYS A 375 -0.60 25.00 -8.88
C LYS A 375 -0.26 25.67 -7.56
N PHE A 376 -0.22 27.00 -7.57
CA PHE A 376 0.06 27.85 -6.41
C PHE A 376 1.49 27.69 -5.84
N TYR A 377 2.31 26.82 -6.41
CA TYR A 377 3.66 26.61 -5.92
C TYR A 377 4.56 27.83 -6.23
N ARG A 378 5.29 28.27 -5.22
CA ARG A 378 6.35 29.28 -5.31
C ARG A 378 7.57 28.77 -4.56
N ALA A 379 8.76 29.01 -5.11
CA ALA A 379 9.98 28.71 -4.40
C ALA A 379 10.12 29.67 -3.19
N HIS A 380 10.26 29.13 -2.00
CA HIS A 380 10.61 29.90 -0.80
C HIS A 380 12.12 30.19 -0.84
N THR A 381 12.52 31.24 -1.50
CA THR A 381 13.91 31.70 -1.54
C THR A 381 14.08 32.81 -0.51
N GLY A 382 14.17 32.50 0.77
CA GLY A 382 14.57 33.38 1.86
C GLY A 382 14.08 34.83 1.76
N ASN A 383 14.95 35.78 1.50
CA ASN A 383 14.66 37.22 1.41
C ASN A 383 14.08 37.72 0.06
N ILE A 384 13.76 36.86 -0.92
CA ILE A 384 13.20 37.30 -2.21
C ILE A 384 11.65 37.30 -2.14
N HIS A 385 11.08 38.00 -1.14
CA HIS A 385 9.65 38.36 -1.11
C HIS A 385 9.26 39.37 -2.22
N ASN A 386 10.21 39.96 -2.97
CA ASN A 386 9.95 41.01 -3.93
C ASN A 386 9.43 40.55 -5.30
N VAL A 387 9.39 39.27 -5.59
CA VAL A 387 8.90 38.79 -6.89
C VAL A 387 7.41 38.55 -6.84
N LYS A 388 6.63 39.48 -7.39
CA LYS A 388 5.14 39.47 -7.39
C LYS A 388 4.56 38.32 -8.22
N GLY A 389 3.48 37.66 -7.74
CA GLY A 389 2.68 36.71 -8.51
C GLY A 389 2.10 35.54 -7.71
N PHE A 390 1.13 34.85 -8.31
CA PHE A 390 0.26 33.88 -7.64
C PHE A 390 0.71 32.42 -7.73
N GLY A 391 1.82 32.12 -8.44
CA GLY A 391 2.25 30.72 -8.67
C GLY A 391 1.35 29.92 -9.62
N LEU A 392 0.63 30.62 -10.51
CA LEU A 392 -0.32 30.04 -11.46
C LEU A 392 0.24 29.94 -12.90
N GLY A 393 1.21 30.78 -13.28
CA GLY A 393 1.69 30.89 -14.67
C GLY A 393 2.24 29.58 -15.23
N LEU A 394 3.16 28.90 -14.55
CA LEU A 394 3.76 27.67 -15.05
C LEU A 394 2.78 26.48 -15.03
N SER A 395 1.87 26.42 -14.07
CA SER A 395 0.79 25.41 -14.08
C SER A 395 -0.17 25.61 -15.25
N TYR A 396 -0.49 26.88 -15.59
CA TYR A 396 -1.25 27.24 -16.78
C TYR A 396 -0.51 26.78 -18.05
N VAL A 397 0.78 27.11 -18.18
CA VAL A 397 1.61 26.70 -19.32
C VAL A 397 1.55 25.18 -19.51
N LYS A 398 1.76 24.42 -18.46
CA LYS A 398 1.71 22.93 -18.54
C LYS A 398 0.33 22.44 -18.99
N THR A 399 -0.74 23.01 -18.46
CA THR A 399 -2.11 22.63 -18.83
C THR A 399 -2.40 22.96 -20.29
N MET A 400 -2.02 24.15 -20.77
CA MET A 400 -2.22 24.56 -22.16
C MET A 400 -1.37 23.74 -23.14
N VAL A 401 -0.11 23.48 -22.82
CA VAL A 401 0.73 22.60 -23.64
C VAL A 401 0.12 21.21 -23.77
N ASN A 402 -0.38 20.63 -22.66
CA ASN A 402 -1.05 19.33 -22.68
C ASN A 402 -2.37 19.36 -23.49
N ALA A 403 -3.15 20.43 -23.37
CA ALA A 403 -4.39 20.63 -24.15
C ALA A 403 -4.12 20.74 -25.66
N HIS A 404 -2.97 21.26 -26.06
CA HIS A 404 -2.46 21.26 -27.44
C HIS A 404 -1.74 19.94 -27.82
N GLN A 405 -1.93 18.85 -27.04
CA GLN A 405 -1.29 17.55 -27.25
C GLN A 405 0.25 17.60 -27.25
N GLY A 406 0.82 18.62 -26.63
CA GLY A 406 2.25 18.82 -26.49
C GLY A 406 2.81 18.28 -25.18
N HIS A 407 4.12 18.50 -25.03
CA HIS A 407 4.84 18.21 -23.79
C HIS A 407 5.75 19.38 -23.40
N ILE A 408 5.88 19.64 -22.08
CA ILE A 408 6.81 20.65 -21.57
C ILE A 408 7.78 20.03 -20.59
N LYS A 409 9.06 20.39 -20.73
CA LYS A 409 10.15 20.04 -19.83
C LYS A 409 10.86 21.32 -19.39
N ALA A 410 11.34 21.34 -18.15
CA ALA A 410 12.21 22.41 -17.64
C ALA A 410 13.54 21.81 -17.18
N GLU A 411 14.62 22.53 -17.45
CA GLU A 411 15.97 22.26 -16.99
C GLU A 411 16.50 23.52 -16.33
N SER A 412 17.15 23.43 -15.17
CA SER A 412 17.65 24.60 -14.47
C SER A 412 18.80 24.24 -13.54
N VAL A 413 19.71 25.17 -13.38
CA VAL A 413 20.80 25.10 -12.40
C VAL A 413 20.80 26.38 -11.59
N LEU A 414 20.78 26.27 -10.28
CA LEU A 414 20.79 27.42 -9.38
C LEU A 414 21.95 28.35 -9.67
N GLY A 415 21.69 29.63 -9.89
CA GLY A 415 22.67 30.67 -10.21
C GLY A 415 23.04 30.78 -11.70
N LYS A 416 22.60 29.83 -12.56
CA LYS A 416 22.95 29.82 -14.00
C LYS A 416 21.77 30.14 -14.93
N GLY A 417 20.52 30.04 -14.43
CA GLY A 417 19.32 30.27 -15.23
C GLY A 417 18.48 29.02 -15.44
N SER A 418 17.45 29.14 -16.30
CA SER A 418 16.51 28.06 -16.60
C SER A 418 16.27 27.92 -18.11
N THR A 419 15.92 26.72 -18.53
CA THR A 419 15.56 26.38 -19.90
C THR A 419 14.19 25.68 -19.88
N PHE A 420 13.22 26.25 -20.60
CA PHE A 420 11.93 25.63 -20.84
C PHE A 420 11.87 25.09 -22.27
N ILE A 421 11.50 23.83 -22.41
CA ILE A 421 11.41 23.13 -23.70
C ILE A 421 9.98 22.66 -23.87
N ILE A 422 9.32 23.17 -24.93
CA ILE A 422 7.98 22.78 -25.33
C ILE A 422 8.08 21.97 -26.63
N THR A 423 7.32 20.89 -26.75
CA THR A 423 7.13 20.17 -28.00
C THR A 423 5.65 20.12 -28.32
N ILE A 424 5.27 20.53 -29.54
CA ILE A 424 3.88 20.54 -30.03
C ILE A 424 3.80 19.76 -31.34
N PRO A 425 2.77 18.92 -31.57
CA PRO A 425 2.57 18.26 -32.85
C PRO A 425 2.38 19.26 -33.97
N LEU A 426 3.08 19.04 -35.09
CA LEU A 426 2.85 19.80 -36.32
C LEU A 426 1.50 19.40 -36.92
N ALA A 427 0.83 20.36 -37.55
CA ALA A 427 -0.35 20.05 -38.36
C ALA A 427 0.03 19.11 -39.52
N LYS A 428 -0.90 18.19 -39.83
CA LYS A 428 -0.71 17.27 -40.95
C LYS A 428 -0.92 17.96 -42.28
#